data_a01aaea0e620e6d0f6650cc640a0e104
#
_entry.id   a01aaea0e620e6d0f6650cc640a0e104
#
_cell.length_a   1.000
_cell.length_b   1.000
_cell.length_c   1.000
_cell.angle_alpha   90.00
_cell.angle_beta   90.00
_cell.angle_gamma   90.00
#
_symmetry.space_group_name_H-M   'P 1'
#
loop_
_entity.id
_entity.type
_entity.pdbx_description
1 polymer ?
#
loop_
_entity_poly.entity_id
_entity_poly.type
_entity_poly.pdbx_seq_one_letter_code
_entity_poly.pdbx_strand_id
1 'polypeptide(L)'
;LGGDVRGDVGYDVFCLEGEILKSYNPERIIAYHPFGRTSSSLWFHNEPWLDMNLFQSGHRRYDQASLGEWDDNAERETFFGEDNWQYVDRDLSYDIVKPTLDAEPSYEGIPQGLHNPRNPYWEEWDVRRYAYWSVFAGAAGHTYGSNSIMQFYDDFNERGAYGVRELWQDAMHHPGCAQLKYLKDLMESVDFINGKADDSLLLFGQKERYHRISVFAGEDYILCYDYMGDEFLLDLRRFQNMALDAWCKASERAYYCY
;
A
#
# COMPACT_ATOMS: atom_id res chain seq x y z
N LEU A 1 6.74 16.17 -5.14
CA LEU A 1 7.82 16.11 -6.15
C LEU A 1 7.86 14.73 -6.80
N GLY A 2 8.70 14.57 -7.84
CA GLY A 2 8.88 13.30 -8.53
C GLY A 2 7.82 13.04 -9.61
N GLY A 3 7.36 11.79 -9.72
CA GLY A 3 6.42 11.30 -10.74
C GLY A 3 7.08 10.24 -11.62
N ASP A 4 7.09 8.99 -11.14
CA ASP A 4 7.71 7.84 -11.81
C ASP A 4 9.20 7.99 -12.17
N VAL A 5 9.94 8.74 -11.39
CA VAL A 5 11.37 8.98 -11.59
C VAL A 5 12.16 8.43 -10.41
N ARG A 6 13.29 7.81 -10.69
CA ARG A 6 14.25 7.41 -9.65
C ARG A 6 14.91 8.66 -9.06
N GLY A 7 14.99 8.71 -7.74
CA GLY A 7 15.52 9.86 -7.03
C GLY A 7 17.01 10.13 -7.30
N ASP A 8 17.78 9.10 -7.67
CA ASP A 8 19.19 9.25 -8.07
C ASP A 8 19.35 9.94 -9.45
N VAL A 9 18.30 9.93 -10.27
CA VAL A 9 18.26 10.64 -11.55
C VAL A 9 17.79 12.07 -11.34
N GLY A 10 18.65 12.98 -11.00
CA GLY A 10 18.30 14.39 -10.74
C GLY A 10 18.16 14.72 -9.25
N TYR A 11 18.87 14.02 -8.41
CA TYR A 11 18.89 14.22 -6.95
C TYR A 11 19.03 15.69 -6.54
N ASP A 12 20.05 16.39 -7.12
CA ASP A 12 20.30 17.80 -6.80
C ASP A 12 19.15 18.73 -7.18
N VAL A 13 18.44 18.41 -8.27
CA VAL A 13 17.28 19.18 -8.72
C VAL A 13 16.12 19.02 -7.73
N PHE A 14 15.81 17.81 -7.34
CA PHE A 14 14.72 17.55 -6.38
C PHE A 14 15.03 18.10 -4.98
N CYS A 15 16.29 18.06 -4.54
CA CYS A 15 16.70 18.70 -3.30
C CYS A 15 16.51 20.22 -3.36
N LEU A 16 16.97 20.86 -4.45
CA LEU A 16 16.79 22.29 -4.64
C LEU A 16 15.29 22.68 -4.69
N GLU A 17 14.47 21.92 -5.40
CA GLU A 17 13.00 22.14 -5.47
C GLU A 17 12.36 22.01 -4.08
N GLY A 18 12.71 20.96 -3.33
CA GLY A 18 12.20 20.72 -1.98
C GLY A 18 12.57 21.84 -1.02
N GLU A 19 13.83 22.28 -1.02
CA GLU A 19 14.31 23.40 -0.21
C GLU A 19 13.58 24.71 -0.56
N ILE A 20 13.43 25.02 -1.84
CA ILE A 20 12.71 26.20 -2.30
C ILE A 20 11.26 26.17 -1.82
N LEU A 21 10.56 25.04 -2.01
CA LEU A 21 9.17 24.89 -1.58
C LEU A 21 9.02 25.06 -0.07
N LYS A 22 9.92 24.48 0.73
CA LYS A 22 9.97 24.68 2.18
C LYS A 22 10.24 26.10 2.59
N SER A 23 11.11 26.81 1.86
CA SER A 23 11.40 28.23 2.16
C SER A 23 10.19 29.12 1.97
N TYR A 24 9.32 28.83 0.99
CA TYR A 24 8.08 29.59 0.74
C TYR A 24 6.95 29.23 1.71
N ASN A 25 6.84 27.97 2.09
CA ASN A 25 5.79 27.50 3.00
C ASN A 25 6.30 26.33 3.87
N PRO A 26 6.92 26.61 5.02
CA PRO A 26 7.48 25.60 5.91
C PRO A 26 6.46 24.57 6.45
N GLU A 27 5.19 24.99 6.58
CA GLU A 27 4.10 24.16 7.14
C GLU A 27 3.51 23.17 6.12
N ARG A 28 3.81 23.31 4.84
CA ARG A 28 3.29 22.40 3.83
C ARG A 28 4.03 21.08 3.83
N ILE A 29 3.25 19.99 3.79
CA ILE A 29 3.79 18.65 3.62
C ILE A 29 4.36 18.52 2.22
N ILE A 30 5.62 18.12 2.14
CA ILE A 30 6.32 17.81 0.88
C ILE A 30 6.70 16.34 0.90
N ALA A 31 6.34 15.65 -0.16
CA ALA A 31 6.69 14.26 -0.41
C ALA A 31 7.27 14.11 -1.82
N TYR A 32 7.93 12.99 -2.06
CA TYR A 32 8.47 12.62 -3.36
C TYR A 32 7.84 11.31 -3.84
N HIS A 33 7.21 11.34 -5.01
CA HIS A 33 6.65 10.15 -5.66
C HIS A 33 7.74 9.43 -6.46
N PRO A 34 8.16 8.23 -6.06
CA PRO A 34 9.30 7.54 -6.65
C PRO A 34 8.91 6.71 -7.88
N PHE A 35 9.89 6.09 -8.50
CA PHE A 35 9.73 5.07 -9.53
C PHE A 35 9.17 3.77 -8.97
N GLY A 36 8.52 2.96 -9.82
CA GLY A 36 7.91 1.68 -9.44
C GLY A 36 8.81 0.76 -8.64
N ARG A 37 8.28 0.19 -7.57
CA ARG A 37 8.95 -0.73 -6.62
C ARG A 37 10.13 -0.10 -5.87
N THR A 38 10.05 1.20 -5.66
CA THR A 38 10.99 1.97 -4.85
C THR A 38 10.25 2.79 -3.81
N SER A 39 10.99 3.42 -2.90
CA SER A 39 10.48 4.43 -1.98
C SER A 39 11.35 5.67 -2.02
N SER A 40 10.75 6.82 -1.77
CA SER A 40 11.46 8.09 -1.58
C SER A 40 12.53 8.00 -0.49
N SER A 41 12.34 7.13 0.47
CA SER A 41 13.26 6.90 1.58
C SER A 41 14.65 6.45 1.13
N LEU A 42 14.75 5.78 -0.02
CA LEU A 42 16.04 5.32 -0.58
C LEU A 42 17.00 6.47 -0.90
N TRP A 43 16.47 7.66 -1.17
CA TRP A 43 17.27 8.80 -1.61
C TRP A 43 17.12 10.01 -0.70
N PHE A 44 15.90 10.31 -0.26
CA PHE A 44 15.56 11.60 0.36
C PHE A 44 15.17 11.50 1.83
N HIS A 45 15.27 10.32 2.46
CA HIS A 45 14.81 10.13 3.84
C HIS A 45 15.41 11.14 4.82
N ASN A 46 16.68 11.45 4.67
CA ASN A 46 17.42 12.37 5.54
C ASN A 46 17.30 13.84 5.14
N GLU A 47 16.63 14.12 4.01
CA GLU A 47 16.47 15.49 3.56
C GLU A 47 15.50 16.26 4.43
N PRO A 48 15.87 17.46 4.92
CA PRO A 48 15.02 18.27 5.81
C PRO A 48 13.69 18.70 5.18
N TRP A 49 13.63 18.78 3.87
CA TRP A 49 12.43 19.18 3.14
C TRP A 49 11.39 18.05 3.00
N LEU A 50 11.82 16.80 3.09
CA LEU A 50 10.89 15.67 2.97
C LEU A 50 10.17 15.41 4.29
N ASP A 51 8.84 15.58 4.32
CA ASP A 51 8.05 15.39 5.52
C ASP A 51 7.55 13.95 5.69
N MET A 52 7.27 13.27 4.57
CA MET A 52 6.80 11.90 4.58
C MET A 52 7.37 11.12 3.40
N ASN A 53 7.55 9.83 3.60
CA ASN A 53 7.94 8.93 2.53
C ASN A 53 6.73 8.52 1.70
N LEU A 54 6.93 8.41 0.39
CA LEU A 54 6.01 7.71 -0.51
C LEU A 54 6.75 6.53 -1.12
N PHE A 55 6.05 5.43 -1.26
CA PHE A 55 6.54 4.32 -2.07
C PHE A 55 5.53 3.95 -3.15
N GLN A 56 6.02 3.36 -4.23
CA GLN A 56 5.22 2.80 -5.28
C GLN A 56 5.42 1.30 -5.28
N SER A 57 4.48 0.54 -4.71
CA SER A 57 4.55 -0.94 -4.71
C SER A 57 4.33 -1.52 -6.10
N GLY A 58 3.58 -0.79 -6.93
CA GLY A 58 3.46 -1.03 -8.37
C GLY A 58 2.54 -2.18 -8.74
N HIS A 59 2.65 -2.64 -9.98
CA HIS A 59 1.64 -3.46 -10.64
C HIS A 59 2.09 -4.90 -10.93
N ARG A 60 3.09 -5.42 -10.20
CA ARG A 60 3.69 -6.73 -10.48
C ARG A 60 3.40 -7.79 -9.44
N ARG A 61 3.20 -9.01 -9.94
CA ARG A 61 3.12 -10.21 -9.10
C ARG A 61 4.50 -10.65 -8.61
N TYR A 62 4.51 -11.57 -7.65
CA TYR A 62 5.73 -12.19 -7.13
C TYR A 62 6.62 -12.85 -8.19
N ASP A 63 6.04 -13.35 -9.30
CA ASP A 63 6.75 -14.02 -10.37
C ASP A 63 7.21 -13.08 -11.50
N GLN A 64 6.99 -11.78 -11.33
CA GLN A 64 7.29 -10.75 -12.34
C GLN A 64 8.38 -9.79 -11.87
N ALA A 65 9.52 -10.33 -11.45
CA ALA A 65 10.64 -9.55 -10.95
C ALA A 65 11.21 -8.56 -11.97
N SER A 66 11.27 -8.96 -13.27
CA SER A 66 11.70 -8.07 -14.36
C SER A 66 10.78 -8.19 -15.56
N LEU A 67 10.51 -7.07 -16.22
CA LEU A 67 9.77 -7.01 -17.49
C LEU A 67 10.66 -6.72 -18.71
N GLY A 68 11.96 -6.57 -18.53
CA GLY A 68 12.91 -6.31 -19.58
C GLY A 68 14.11 -5.46 -19.16
N GLU A 69 15.00 -5.17 -20.10
CA GLU A 69 16.24 -4.43 -19.84
C GLU A 69 16.03 -3.00 -19.30
N TRP A 70 14.89 -2.40 -19.60
CA TRP A 70 14.54 -1.06 -19.11
C TRP A 70 14.15 -1.04 -17.62
N ASP A 71 13.89 -2.21 -17.04
CA ASP A 71 13.47 -2.36 -15.66
C ASP A 71 14.59 -2.94 -14.81
N ASP A 72 15.36 -2.08 -14.23
CA ASP A 72 16.54 -2.42 -13.45
C ASP A 72 16.26 -2.67 -11.96
N ASN A 73 14.98 -2.66 -11.55
CA ASN A 73 14.61 -2.87 -10.14
C ASN A 73 14.48 -4.36 -9.75
N ALA A 74 14.54 -5.27 -10.71
CA ALA A 74 14.29 -6.69 -10.49
C ALA A 74 15.23 -7.36 -9.48
N GLU A 75 16.49 -6.94 -9.47
CA GLU A 75 17.56 -7.49 -8.61
C GLU A 75 17.88 -6.61 -7.40
N ARG A 76 17.05 -5.59 -7.16
CA ARG A 76 17.26 -4.65 -6.07
C ARG A 76 16.64 -5.17 -4.78
N GLU A 77 17.26 -4.81 -3.65
CA GLU A 77 16.70 -5.02 -2.30
C GLU A 77 15.32 -4.37 -2.09
N THR A 78 14.94 -3.50 -3.01
CA THR A 78 13.66 -2.79 -3.02
C THR A 78 12.53 -3.55 -3.72
N PHE A 79 12.79 -4.70 -4.31
CA PHE A 79 11.76 -5.51 -4.93
C PHE A 79 11.16 -6.49 -3.92
N PHE A 80 9.93 -6.25 -3.52
CA PHE A 80 9.19 -7.07 -2.56
C PHE A 80 8.00 -7.82 -3.18
N GLY A 81 7.91 -7.85 -4.51
CA GLY A 81 6.76 -8.44 -5.21
C GLY A 81 5.47 -7.70 -4.86
N GLU A 82 4.46 -8.47 -4.43
CA GLU A 82 3.18 -7.93 -3.98
C GLU A 82 3.17 -7.58 -2.49
N ASP A 83 4.24 -7.83 -1.76
CA ASP A 83 4.35 -7.61 -0.31
C ASP A 83 4.60 -6.12 0.00
N ASN A 84 3.61 -5.26 -0.26
CA ASN A 84 3.76 -3.82 -0.04
C ASN A 84 3.99 -3.42 1.42
N TRP A 85 3.61 -4.27 2.38
CA TRP A 85 3.92 -4.10 3.79
C TRP A 85 5.43 -4.01 4.10
N GLN A 86 6.28 -4.64 3.29
CA GLN A 86 7.74 -4.61 3.47
C GLN A 86 8.34 -3.23 3.19
N TYR A 87 7.71 -2.42 2.32
CA TYR A 87 8.11 -1.02 2.13
C TYR A 87 7.86 -0.21 3.40
N VAL A 88 6.71 -0.46 4.04
CA VAL A 88 6.34 0.20 5.29
C VAL A 88 7.31 -0.17 6.41
N ASP A 89 7.58 -1.47 6.60
CA ASP A 89 8.52 -1.96 7.60
C ASP A 89 9.90 -1.33 7.44
N ARG A 90 10.40 -1.29 6.21
CA ARG A 90 11.68 -0.64 5.92
C ARG A 90 11.65 0.85 6.24
N ASP A 91 10.64 1.57 5.76
CA ASP A 91 10.57 3.02 5.93
C ASP A 91 10.42 3.43 7.40
N LEU A 92 9.73 2.62 8.21
CA LEU A 92 9.59 2.82 9.64
C LEU A 92 10.80 2.34 10.45
N SER A 93 11.73 1.59 9.85
CA SER A 93 12.94 1.10 10.51
C SER A 93 14.08 2.12 10.60
N TYR A 94 13.96 3.26 9.93
CA TYR A 94 14.97 4.31 10.00
C TYR A 94 14.98 5.03 11.36
N ASP A 95 16.14 5.50 11.80
CA ASP A 95 16.31 6.19 13.08
C ASP A 95 15.41 7.41 13.25
N ILE A 96 15.21 8.18 12.16
CA ILE A 96 14.25 9.28 12.09
C ILE A 96 12.98 8.72 11.44
N VAL A 97 11.97 8.45 12.25
CA VAL A 97 10.70 7.95 11.73
C VAL A 97 9.93 9.06 11.02
N LYS A 98 9.62 8.84 9.74
CA LYS A 98 8.70 9.68 8.96
C LYS A 98 7.46 8.85 8.59
N PRO A 99 6.27 9.47 8.51
CA PRO A 99 5.11 8.78 7.95
C PRO A 99 5.44 8.21 6.56
N THR A 100 4.86 7.06 6.23
CA THR A 100 5.01 6.45 4.90
C THR A 100 3.66 6.09 4.33
N LEU A 101 3.53 6.09 3.00
CA LEU A 101 2.28 5.87 2.28
C LEU A 101 2.54 5.09 0.98
N ASP A 102 1.74 4.07 0.69
CA ASP A 102 1.70 3.46 -0.65
C ASP A 102 0.96 4.42 -1.60
N ALA A 103 1.73 5.19 -2.36
CA ALA A 103 1.22 6.22 -3.24
C ALA A 103 0.79 5.68 -4.62
N GLU A 104 1.30 4.51 -4.99
CA GLU A 104 0.89 3.81 -6.21
C GLU A 104 0.96 2.29 -6.02
N PRO A 105 -0.08 1.70 -5.40
CA PRO A 105 -0.28 0.24 -5.40
C PRO A 105 -0.78 -0.25 -6.77
N SER A 106 -1.06 -1.53 -6.88
CA SER A 106 -1.73 -2.07 -8.06
C SER A 106 -3.12 -1.43 -8.25
N TYR A 107 -3.37 -0.91 -9.46
CA TYR A 107 -4.63 -0.26 -9.79
C TYR A 107 -5.71 -1.28 -10.20
N GLU A 108 -6.93 -1.06 -9.77
CA GLU A 108 -8.09 -1.83 -10.24
C GLU A 108 -8.26 -1.68 -11.74
N GLY A 109 -8.48 -2.80 -12.45
CA GLY A 109 -8.66 -2.80 -13.88
C GLY A 109 -7.38 -2.62 -14.73
N ILE A 110 -6.19 -2.78 -14.13
CA ILE A 110 -4.91 -2.82 -14.85
C ILE A 110 -4.41 -4.27 -15.00
N PRO A 111 -3.79 -4.68 -16.14
CA PRO A 111 -3.20 -6.00 -16.25
C PRO A 111 -2.09 -6.23 -15.23
N GLN A 112 -2.04 -7.40 -14.63
CA GLN A 112 -0.95 -7.81 -13.75
C GLN A 112 0.38 -7.82 -14.52
N GLY A 113 1.30 -6.97 -14.11
CA GLY A 113 2.53 -6.68 -14.83
C GLY A 113 2.44 -5.52 -15.80
N LEU A 114 1.34 -4.76 -15.79
CA LEU A 114 1.12 -3.46 -16.45
C LEU A 114 0.93 -3.53 -17.97
N HIS A 115 1.80 -4.22 -18.71
CA HIS A 115 1.91 -4.03 -20.17
C HIS A 115 1.23 -5.10 -21.03
N ASN A 116 0.89 -6.25 -20.46
CA ASN A 116 0.32 -7.36 -21.23
C ASN A 116 -1.18 -7.52 -20.95
N PRO A 117 -2.08 -7.07 -21.85
CA PRO A 117 -3.53 -7.15 -21.65
C PRO A 117 -4.09 -8.60 -21.71
N ARG A 118 -3.24 -9.60 -21.95
CA ARG A 118 -3.62 -11.02 -21.86
C ARG A 118 -3.45 -11.60 -20.46
N ASN A 119 -2.73 -10.89 -19.58
CA ASN A 119 -2.60 -11.28 -18.18
C ASN A 119 -3.95 -11.10 -17.45
N PRO A 120 -4.17 -11.78 -16.32
CA PRO A 120 -5.23 -11.41 -15.38
C PRO A 120 -5.12 -9.93 -15.02
N TYR A 121 -6.21 -9.36 -14.58
CA TYR A 121 -6.26 -7.96 -14.15
C TYR A 121 -6.30 -7.92 -12.62
N TRP A 122 -5.85 -6.80 -12.06
CA TRP A 122 -6.03 -6.53 -10.65
C TRP A 122 -7.50 -6.18 -10.41
N GLU A 123 -8.10 -6.86 -9.43
CA GLU A 123 -9.52 -6.76 -9.10
C GLU A 123 -9.72 -6.19 -7.69
N GLU A 124 -10.97 -6.00 -7.26
CA GLU A 124 -11.30 -5.39 -5.97
C GLU A 124 -10.67 -6.08 -4.75
N TRP A 125 -10.54 -7.40 -4.77
CA TRP A 125 -9.91 -8.14 -3.66
C TRP A 125 -8.40 -7.89 -3.58
N ASP A 126 -7.75 -7.64 -4.70
CA ASP A 126 -6.32 -7.34 -4.74
C ASP A 126 -6.05 -5.93 -4.19
N VAL A 127 -6.77 -4.91 -4.68
CA VAL A 127 -6.59 -3.53 -4.20
C VAL A 127 -6.94 -3.41 -2.73
N ARG A 128 -7.94 -4.17 -2.24
CA ARG A 128 -8.26 -4.26 -0.83
C ARG A 128 -7.10 -4.87 -0.03
N ARG A 129 -6.51 -5.98 -0.50
CA ARG A 129 -5.35 -6.62 0.14
C ARG A 129 -4.19 -5.65 0.29
N TYR A 130 -3.82 -4.93 -0.78
CA TYR A 130 -2.76 -3.91 -0.74
C TYR A 130 -3.03 -2.86 0.34
N ALA A 131 -4.27 -2.38 0.42
CA ALA A 131 -4.65 -1.37 1.41
C ALA A 131 -4.51 -1.87 2.84
N TYR A 132 -5.08 -3.05 3.14
CA TYR A 132 -4.98 -3.62 4.49
C TYR A 132 -3.56 -3.97 4.88
N TRP A 133 -2.78 -4.54 3.98
CA TRP A 133 -1.39 -4.90 4.28
C TRP A 133 -0.51 -3.69 4.58
N SER A 134 -0.60 -2.61 3.80
CA SER A 134 0.18 -1.41 4.06
C SER A 134 -0.26 -0.69 5.33
N VAL A 135 -1.57 -0.50 5.53
CA VAL A 135 -2.09 0.22 6.70
C VAL A 135 -1.84 -0.57 8.00
N PHE A 136 -2.02 -1.89 7.99
CA PHE A 136 -1.76 -2.72 9.17
C PHE A 136 -0.27 -2.89 9.47
N ALA A 137 0.61 -2.65 8.48
CA ALA A 137 2.05 -2.52 8.72
C ALA A 137 2.45 -1.17 9.35
N GLY A 138 1.51 -0.22 9.46
CA GLY A 138 1.75 1.09 10.07
C GLY A 138 1.87 2.25 9.07
N ALA A 139 1.49 2.06 7.80
CA ALA A 139 1.42 3.17 6.86
C ALA A 139 0.43 4.24 7.31
N ALA A 140 0.75 5.49 7.04
CA ALA A 140 -0.09 6.65 7.38
C ALA A 140 -1.38 6.72 6.52
N GLY A 141 -1.49 5.88 5.51
CA GLY A 141 -2.64 5.79 4.63
C GLY A 141 -2.37 4.93 3.41
N HIS A 142 -3.25 5.00 2.43
CA HIS A 142 -3.20 4.23 1.19
C HIS A 142 -3.86 5.00 0.05
N THR A 143 -3.32 4.87 -1.15
CA THR A 143 -3.88 5.47 -2.36
C THR A 143 -4.60 4.41 -3.19
N TYR A 144 -5.78 4.72 -3.68
CA TYR A 144 -6.49 3.89 -4.65
C TYR A 144 -6.24 4.39 -6.06
N GLY A 145 -6.04 3.47 -7.00
CA GLY A 145 -5.96 3.77 -8.41
C GLY A 145 -6.88 2.89 -9.26
N SER A 146 -7.35 3.44 -10.38
CA SER A 146 -8.13 2.73 -11.39
C SER A 146 -7.56 3.04 -12.77
N ASN A 147 -7.42 1.99 -13.60
CA ASN A 147 -6.86 2.09 -14.95
C ASN A 147 -7.62 3.10 -15.81
N SER A 148 -8.94 3.00 -15.85
CA SER A 148 -9.77 3.88 -16.70
C SER A 148 -9.79 5.31 -16.20
N ILE A 149 -9.81 5.51 -14.86
CA ILE A 149 -9.89 6.84 -14.25
C ILE A 149 -8.56 7.59 -14.41
N MET A 150 -7.40 6.93 -14.20
CA MET A 150 -6.10 7.61 -14.28
C MET A 150 -5.82 8.24 -15.65
N GLN A 151 -6.42 7.69 -16.72
CA GLN A 151 -6.26 8.18 -18.07
C GLN A 151 -7.54 8.86 -18.64
N PHE A 152 -8.60 9.00 -17.83
CA PHE A 152 -9.91 9.54 -18.23
C PHE A 152 -10.42 8.92 -19.55
N TYR A 153 -10.29 7.58 -19.67
CA TYR A 153 -10.63 6.88 -20.89
C TYR A 153 -12.11 6.99 -21.22
N ASP A 154 -12.47 7.68 -22.28
CA ASP A 154 -13.85 8.04 -22.64
C ASP A 154 -14.26 7.65 -24.07
N ASP A 155 -13.36 7.13 -24.90
CA ASP A 155 -13.66 6.72 -26.28
C ASP A 155 -13.02 5.37 -26.63
N PHE A 156 -13.84 4.34 -26.85
CA PHE A 156 -13.39 3.04 -27.33
C PHE A 156 -12.76 3.05 -28.73
N ASN A 157 -12.92 4.11 -29.51
CA ASN A 157 -12.25 4.29 -30.78
C ASN A 157 -10.81 4.79 -30.61
N GLU A 158 -10.48 5.35 -29.45
CA GLU A 158 -9.13 5.72 -29.10
C GLU A 158 -8.36 4.56 -28.47
N ARG A 159 -7.07 4.54 -28.69
CA ARG A 159 -6.21 3.51 -28.14
C ARG A 159 -5.82 3.89 -26.72
N GLY A 160 -6.54 3.37 -25.73
CA GLY A 160 -6.17 3.53 -24.32
C GLY A 160 -4.89 2.80 -23.95
N ALA A 161 -4.22 3.26 -22.91
CA ALA A 161 -3.01 2.62 -22.36
C ALA A 161 -3.37 1.41 -21.48
N TYR A 162 -2.38 0.56 -21.24
CA TYR A 162 -2.42 -0.52 -20.25
C TYR A 162 -3.67 -1.42 -20.34
N GLY A 163 -4.12 -1.72 -21.56
CA GLY A 163 -5.23 -2.65 -21.77
C GLY A 163 -6.54 -2.24 -21.12
N VAL A 164 -6.83 -0.95 -21.05
CA VAL A 164 -8.08 -0.41 -20.50
C VAL A 164 -9.29 -1.04 -21.19
N ARG A 165 -10.36 -1.36 -20.42
CA ARG A 165 -11.50 -2.15 -20.89
C ARG A 165 -12.83 -1.43 -20.84
N GLU A 166 -12.92 -0.32 -20.14
CA GLU A 166 -14.17 0.39 -19.87
C GLU A 166 -13.96 1.88 -19.79
N LEU A 167 -15.06 2.63 -19.86
CA LEU A 167 -15.04 4.07 -19.73
C LEU A 167 -14.78 4.50 -18.30
N TRP A 168 -14.16 5.66 -18.10
CA TRP A 168 -13.85 6.14 -16.75
C TRP A 168 -15.12 6.37 -15.90
N GLN A 169 -16.27 6.70 -16.52
CA GLN A 169 -17.55 6.87 -15.85
C GLN A 169 -18.04 5.56 -15.23
N ASP A 170 -17.86 4.43 -15.93
CA ASP A 170 -18.23 3.10 -15.42
C ASP A 170 -17.27 2.67 -14.30
N ALA A 171 -15.98 2.93 -14.47
CA ALA A 171 -14.94 2.63 -13.48
C ALA A 171 -15.11 3.39 -12.15
N MET A 172 -15.81 4.53 -12.12
CA MET A 172 -16.17 5.21 -10.88
C MET A 172 -17.05 4.36 -9.94
N HIS A 173 -17.64 3.30 -10.45
CA HIS A 173 -18.49 2.38 -9.69
C HIS A 173 -17.79 1.09 -9.32
N HIS A 174 -16.49 0.98 -9.51
CA HIS A 174 -15.69 -0.16 -9.14
C HIS A 174 -15.81 -0.48 -7.65
N PRO A 175 -16.00 -1.76 -7.29
CA PRO A 175 -16.22 -2.14 -5.90
C PRO A 175 -14.98 -1.93 -5.02
N GLY A 176 -13.76 -2.00 -5.57
CA GLY A 176 -12.53 -1.82 -4.82
C GLY A 176 -12.46 -0.45 -4.15
N CYS A 177 -12.78 0.62 -4.87
CA CYS A 177 -12.87 1.97 -4.32
C CYS A 177 -13.86 2.06 -3.16
N ALA A 178 -15.09 1.58 -3.38
CA ALA A 178 -16.13 1.62 -2.35
C ALA A 178 -15.79 0.80 -1.10
N GLN A 179 -15.07 -0.31 -1.27
CA GLN A 179 -14.68 -1.19 -0.17
C GLN A 179 -13.58 -0.61 0.72
N LEU A 180 -12.76 0.33 0.23
CA LEU A 180 -11.76 1.01 1.07
C LEU A 180 -12.39 1.81 2.22
N LYS A 181 -13.64 2.20 2.07
CA LYS A 181 -14.38 2.81 3.18
C LYS A 181 -14.41 1.91 4.43
N TYR A 182 -14.47 0.59 4.26
CA TYR A 182 -14.49 -0.33 5.41
C TYR A 182 -13.18 -0.31 6.19
N LEU A 183 -12.04 -0.22 5.49
CA LEU A 183 -10.74 -0.06 6.14
C LEU A 183 -10.67 1.28 6.89
N LYS A 184 -11.09 2.36 6.23
CA LYS A 184 -11.14 3.68 6.85
C LYS A 184 -11.99 3.68 8.11
N ASP A 185 -13.24 3.21 8.02
CA ASP A 185 -14.17 3.16 9.15
C ASP A 185 -13.62 2.29 10.29
N LEU A 186 -12.95 1.18 9.97
CA LEU A 186 -12.31 0.31 10.96
C LEU A 186 -11.18 1.02 11.69
N MET A 187 -10.26 1.65 10.98
CA MET A 187 -9.14 2.37 11.59
C MET A 187 -9.61 3.56 12.42
N GLU A 188 -10.60 4.31 11.92
CA GLU A 188 -11.17 5.45 12.66
C GLU A 188 -12.02 5.03 13.86
N SER A 189 -12.42 3.77 14.00
CA SER A 189 -13.16 3.26 15.15
C SER A 189 -12.31 2.98 16.38
N VAL A 190 -10.99 3.02 16.24
CA VAL A 190 -10.01 2.76 17.31
C VAL A 190 -8.99 3.89 17.40
N ASP A 191 -8.22 3.94 18.47
CA ASP A 191 -7.09 4.88 18.58
C ASP A 191 -5.90 4.41 17.72
N PHE A 192 -6.06 4.55 16.40
CA PHE A 192 -5.04 4.10 15.44
C PHE A 192 -3.75 4.93 15.49
N ILE A 193 -3.82 6.18 15.97
CA ILE A 193 -2.64 7.06 16.06
C ILE A 193 -1.60 6.49 17.05
N ASN A 194 -2.06 5.89 18.13
CA ASN A 194 -1.21 5.25 19.14
C ASN A 194 -1.08 3.73 18.94
N GLY A 195 -1.71 3.20 17.91
CA GLY A 195 -1.56 1.81 17.50
C GLY A 195 -0.30 1.57 16.67
N LYS A 196 0.06 0.32 16.52
CA LYS A 196 1.20 -0.12 15.69
C LYS A 196 1.01 -1.53 15.13
N ALA A 197 1.76 -1.84 14.09
CA ALA A 197 1.93 -3.22 13.64
C ALA A 197 2.57 -4.06 14.77
N ASP A 198 2.00 -5.21 15.05
CA ASP A 198 2.49 -6.10 16.12
C ASP A 198 2.25 -7.58 15.80
N ASP A 199 2.96 -8.08 14.80
CA ASP A 199 2.90 -9.50 14.41
C ASP A 199 3.41 -10.45 15.51
N SER A 200 4.09 -9.93 16.54
CA SER A 200 4.52 -10.74 17.70
C SER A 200 3.35 -11.28 18.55
N LEU A 201 2.17 -10.74 18.36
CA LEU A 201 0.93 -11.25 18.97
C LEU A 201 0.41 -12.53 18.30
N LEU A 202 0.92 -12.91 17.14
CA LEU A 202 0.61 -14.19 16.50
C LEU A 202 1.45 -15.30 17.11
N LEU A 203 0.81 -16.19 17.86
CA LEU A 203 1.43 -17.40 18.42
C LEU A 203 1.52 -18.53 17.41
N PHE A 204 0.62 -18.53 16.43
CA PHE A 204 0.52 -19.51 15.36
C PHE A 204 -0.22 -18.91 14.16
N GLY A 205 0.08 -19.40 12.95
CA GLY A 205 -0.65 -19.10 11.72
C GLY A 205 0.10 -18.17 10.76
N GLN A 206 1.16 -17.46 11.20
CA GLN A 206 1.91 -16.60 10.28
C GLN A 206 2.56 -17.41 9.16
N LYS A 207 2.34 -16.97 7.93
CA LYS A 207 2.87 -17.55 6.71
C LYS A 207 3.34 -16.44 5.76
N GLU A 208 3.73 -16.82 4.57
CA GLU A 208 4.24 -15.89 3.55
C GLU A 208 3.19 -15.56 2.49
N ARG A 209 3.40 -14.45 1.80
CA ARG A 209 2.62 -14.00 0.64
C ARG A 209 1.13 -13.89 0.97
N TYR A 210 0.25 -14.44 0.14
CA TYR A 210 -1.21 -14.35 0.31
C TYR A 210 -1.73 -14.91 1.64
N HIS A 211 -0.97 -15.77 2.29
CA HIS A 211 -1.28 -16.38 3.58
C HIS A 211 -0.73 -15.57 4.77
N ARG A 212 -0.18 -14.37 4.52
CA ARG A 212 0.25 -13.47 5.57
C ARG A 212 -0.95 -12.96 6.36
N ILE A 213 -0.85 -13.06 7.67
CA ILE A 213 -1.78 -12.43 8.61
C ILE A 213 -1.11 -11.16 9.14
N SER A 214 -1.75 -10.03 8.96
CA SER A 214 -1.28 -8.75 9.47
C SER A 214 -1.99 -8.41 10.76
N VAL A 215 -1.25 -7.98 11.78
CA VAL A 215 -1.77 -7.59 13.08
C VAL A 215 -1.44 -6.13 13.35
N PHE A 216 -2.46 -5.34 13.68
CA PHE A 216 -2.34 -3.96 14.13
C PHE A 216 -2.99 -3.85 15.50
N ALA A 217 -2.29 -3.28 16.50
CA ALA A 217 -2.77 -3.31 17.86
C ALA A 217 -2.49 -2.00 18.62
N GLY A 218 -3.44 -1.60 19.44
CA GLY A 218 -3.35 -0.51 20.39
C GLY A 218 -3.35 -1.00 21.83
N GLU A 219 -3.62 -0.09 22.76
CA GLU A 219 -3.66 -0.40 24.19
C GLU A 219 -4.82 -1.37 24.53
N ASP A 220 -5.99 -1.18 23.92
CA ASP A 220 -7.24 -1.86 24.23
C ASP A 220 -7.88 -2.61 23.08
N TYR A 221 -7.17 -2.77 21.96
CA TYR A 221 -7.67 -3.49 20.79
C TYR A 221 -6.58 -4.26 20.04
N ILE A 222 -7.01 -5.26 19.27
CA ILE A 222 -6.22 -5.94 18.24
C ILE A 222 -7.08 -6.05 16.98
N LEU A 223 -6.52 -5.63 15.86
CA LEU A 223 -7.08 -5.82 14.53
C LEU A 223 -6.24 -6.83 13.77
N CYS A 224 -6.88 -7.80 13.13
CA CYS A 224 -6.21 -8.78 12.29
C CYS A 224 -6.80 -8.75 10.89
N TYR A 225 -5.93 -8.84 9.89
CA TYR A 225 -6.33 -9.03 8.51
C TYR A 225 -5.73 -10.31 7.96
N ASP A 226 -6.61 -11.21 7.54
CA ASP A 226 -6.27 -12.47 6.89
C ASP A 226 -6.94 -12.49 5.51
N TYR A 227 -6.14 -12.49 4.45
CA TYR A 227 -6.64 -12.47 3.08
C TYR A 227 -7.20 -13.80 2.62
N MET A 228 -6.62 -14.92 3.08
CA MET A 228 -6.98 -16.27 2.62
C MET A 228 -7.98 -16.98 3.53
N GLY A 229 -8.22 -16.48 4.74
CA GLY A 229 -9.09 -17.14 5.73
C GLY A 229 -8.39 -18.32 6.40
N ASP A 230 -7.13 -18.17 6.74
CA ASP A 230 -6.33 -19.17 7.44
C ASP A 230 -6.64 -19.20 8.94
N GLU A 231 -6.37 -20.33 9.57
CA GLU A 231 -6.45 -20.47 11.01
C GLU A 231 -5.22 -19.84 11.69
N PHE A 232 -5.44 -19.05 12.75
CA PHE A 232 -4.38 -18.44 13.54
C PHE A 232 -4.72 -18.33 15.03
N LEU A 233 -3.70 -18.10 15.85
CA LEU A 233 -3.82 -17.95 17.30
C LEU A 233 -3.14 -16.66 17.76
N LEU A 234 -3.86 -15.85 18.55
CA LEU A 234 -3.37 -14.60 19.13
C LEU A 234 -2.99 -14.75 20.60
N ASP A 235 -1.96 -14.02 21.01
CA ASP A 235 -1.62 -13.81 22.40
C ASP A 235 -2.43 -12.67 23.01
N LEU A 236 -3.42 -13.02 23.81
CA LEU A 236 -4.28 -12.05 24.49
C LEU A 236 -3.87 -11.75 25.94
N ARG A 237 -2.71 -12.23 26.41
CA ARG A 237 -2.29 -12.12 27.81
C ARG A 237 -2.20 -10.67 28.30
N ARG A 238 -1.89 -9.71 27.43
CA ARG A 238 -1.86 -8.29 27.79
C ARG A 238 -3.24 -7.70 28.11
N PHE A 239 -4.31 -8.39 27.69
CA PHE A 239 -5.69 -8.00 27.90
C PHE A 239 -6.39 -8.81 28.98
N GLN A 240 -5.69 -9.63 29.73
CA GLN A 240 -6.25 -10.60 30.68
C GLN A 240 -7.18 -10.01 31.77
N ASN A 241 -7.08 -8.71 32.03
CA ASN A 241 -7.91 -8.00 33.02
C ASN A 241 -9.03 -7.17 32.36
N MET A 242 -9.24 -7.30 31.06
CA MET A 242 -10.24 -6.57 30.30
C MET A 242 -11.38 -7.50 29.89
N ALA A 243 -12.59 -6.98 29.79
CA ALA A 243 -13.67 -7.67 29.10
C ALA A 243 -13.36 -7.62 27.59
N LEU A 244 -13.30 -8.78 26.94
CA LEU A 244 -12.98 -8.86 25.51
C LEU A 244 -14.26 -9.18 24.73
N ASP A 245 -14.54 -8.34 23.75
CA ASP A 245 -15.48 -8.63 22.67
C ASP A 245 -14.69 -8.96 21.41
N ALA A 246 -15.00 -10.07 20.79
CA ALA A 246 -14.41 -10.47 19.52
C ALA A 246 -15.48 -10.52 18.43
N TRP A 247 -15.20 -9.91 17.31
CA TRP A 247 -16.06 -10.01 16.13
C TRP A 247 -15.21 -10.19 14.87
N CYS A 248 -15.77 -10.90 13.92
CA CYS A 248 -15.16 -11.12 12.61
C CYS A 248 -16.11 -10.60 11.54
N LYS A 249 -15.61 -9.79 10.63
CA LYS A 249 -16.30 -9.39 9.42
C LYS A 249 -15.59 -10.02 8.23
N ALA A 250 -16.27 -10.91 7.57
CA ALA A 250 -15.74 -11.61 6.43
C ALA A 250 -16.44 -11.13 5.15
N SER A 251 -15.76 -11.16 4.01
CA SER A 251 -16.38 -11.01 2.70
C SER A 251 -17.27 -12.22 2.37
N GLU A 252 -18.11 -12.14 1.34
CA GLU A 252 -19.15 -13.12 0.98
C GLU A 252 -18.73 -14.60 0.91
N ARG A 253 -17.47 -14.93 1.11
CA ARG A 253 -16.95 -16.30 1.16
C ARG A 253 -16.50 -16.75 2.56
N ALA A 254 -16.72 -15.96 3.59
CA ALA A 254 -16.14 -16.21 4.87
C ALA A 254 -17.14 -16.39 6.01
N TYR A 255 -16.73 -17.17 6.98
CA TYR A 255 -17.46 -17.59 8.16
C TYR A 255 -17.39 -16.54 9.25
N TYR A 256 -18.50 -16.35 9.98
CA TYR A 256 -18.53 -15.53 11.19
C TYR A 256 -18.01 -16.36 12.37
N CYS A 257 -16.99 -15.84 13.10
CA CYS A 257 -16.64 -16.34 14.43
C CYS A 257 -17.21 -15.38 15.48
N TYR A 258 -17.92 -15.91 16.44
CA TYR A 258 -18.40 -15.20 17.63
C TYR A 258 -17.56 -15.62 18.82
#